data_f9eb63551815444eeee17842aa8b3e3e
#
_entry.id   f9eb63551815444eeee17842aa8b3e3e
#
_cell.length_a   1.000
_cell.length_b   1.000
_cell.length_c   1.000
_cell.angle_alpha   90.00
_cell.angle_beta   90.00
_cell.angle_gamma   90.00
#
_symmetry.space_group_name_H-M   'P 1'
#
loop_
_entity.id
_entity.type
_entity.pdbx_description
1 polymer ?
#
loop_
_entity_poly.entity_id
_entity_poly.type
_entity_poly.pdbx_seq_one_letter_code
_entity_poly.pdbx_strand_id
1 'polypeptide(L)'
;MSVDRLYRNLMNKLINANIDLDAYLQLRKAKGYMSVSENDHLRDNLFELCHEMHQHAPRLQHAVAAEEKEALRLAGEAVASAAVCLLSGHHDCPSYIAVDVDKLESCLAVLRLNIHKLNDSQPITHA
;
A
#
# COMPACT_ATOMS: atom_id res chain seq x y z
N MET A 1 -5.80 -1.71 23.98
CA MET A 1 -6.11 -0.95 22.75
C MET A 1 -7.26 -1.61 22.03
N SER A 2 -8.21 -0.84 21.58
CA SER A 2 -9.35 -1.42 20.90
C SER A 2 -8.99 -1.82 19.48
N VAL A 3 -9.60 -2.91 19.00
CA VAL A 3 -9.39 -3.41 17.65
C VAL A 3 -9.89 -2.41 16.62
N ASP A 4 -10.95 -1.69 16.92
CA ASP A 4 -11.48 -0.65 16.02
C ASP A 4 -10.46 0.43 15.76
N ARG A 5 -9.73 0.82 16.77
CA ARG A 5 -8.68 1.83 16.65
C ARG A 5 -7.53 1.32 15.78
N LEU A 6 -7.15 0.07 16.00
CA LEU A 6 -6.11 -0.59 15.23
C LEU A 6 -6.50 -0.66 13.76
N TYR A 7 -7.73 -1.11 13.50
CA TYR A 7 -8.27 -1.20 12.15
C TYR A 7 -8.26 0.17 11.46
N ARG A 8 -8.72 1.19 12.16
CA ARG A 8 -8.77 2.54 11.61
C ARG A 8 -7.38 3.08 11.29
N ASN A 9 -6.40 2.80 12.16
CA ASN A 9 -5.02 3.20 11.90
C ASN A 9 -4.47 2.53 10.65
N LEU A 10 -4.73 1.23 10.48
CA LEU A 10 -4.29 0.50 9.30
C LEU A 10 -4.98 1.03 8.03
N MET A 11 -6.27 1.34 8.13
CA MET A 11 -7.00 1.91 6.99
C MET A 11 -6.39 3.24 6.57
N ASN A 12 -6.08 4.11 7.54
CA ASN A 12 -5.46 5.39 7.25
C ASN A 12 -4.10 5.21 6.58
N LYS A 13 -3.32 4.23 7.03
CA LYS A 13 -2.00 3.95 6.45
C LYS A 13 -2.12 3.37 5.04
N LEU A 14 -3.11 2.53 4.80
CA LEU A 14 -3.38 2.00 3.46
C LEU A 14 -3.79 3.13 2.51
N ILE A 15 -4.64 4.03 2.97
CA ILE A 15 -5.07 5.18 2.17
C ILE A 15 -3.85 6.06 1.85
N ASN A 16 -3.00 6.32 2.83
CA ASN A 16 -1.78 7.11 2.62
C ASN A 16 -0.83 6.42 1.65
N ALA A 17 -0.69 5.10 1.75
CA ALA A 17 0.14 4.34 0.82
C ALA A 17 -0.39 4.45 -0.61
N ASN A 18 -1.71 4.40 -0.77
CA ASN A 18 -2.33 4.57 -2.08
C ASN A 18 -2.05 5.96 -2.65
N ILE A 19 -2.17 6.99 -1.81
CA ILE A 19 -1.88 8.37 -2.22
C ILE A 19 -0.42 8.51 -2.62
N ASP A 20 0.49 7.96 -1.82
CA ASP A 20 1.93 8.08 -2.06
C ASP A 20 2.35 7.34 -3.32
N LEU A 21 1.80 6.14 -3.54
CA LEU A 21 2.10 5.37 -4.74
C LEU A 21 1.55 6.05 -5.99
N ASP A 22 0.34 6.60 -5.91
CA ASP A 22 -0.23 7.34 -7.01
C ASP A 22 0.60 8.58 -7.32
N ALA A 23 1.01 9.32 -6.30
CA ALA A 23 1.86 10.50 -6.46
C ALA A 23 3.20 10.15 -7.11
N TYR A 24 3.79 9.03 -6.70
CA TYR A 24 5.03 8.52 -7.28
C TYR A 24 4.85 8.28 -8.79
N LEU A 25 3.76 7.59 -9.16
CA LEU A 25 3.49 7.28 -10.56
C LEU A 25 3.21 8.53 -11.39
N GLN A 26 2.47 9.50 -10.83
CA GLN A 26 2.22 10.76 -11.52
C GLN A 26 3.52 11.53 -11.74
N LEU A 27 4.37 11.56 -10.74
CA LEU A 27 5.66 12.24 -10.83
C LEU A 27 6.56 11.56 -11.86
N ARG A 28 6.57 10.22 -11.87
CA ARG A 28 7.31 9.45 -12.86
C ARG A 28 6.87 9.78 -14.28
N LYS A 29 5.56 9.87 -14.50
CA LYS A 29 5.00 10.22 -15.81
C LYS A 29 5.40 11.63 -16.22
N ALA A 30 5.37 12.56 -15.28
CA ALA A 30 5.69 13.97 -15.57
C ALA A 30 7.17 14.17 -15.87
N LYS A 31 8.05 13.52 -15.11
CA LYS A 31 9.50 13.69 -15.23
C LYS A 31 10.15 12.74 -16.22
N GLY A 32 9.56 11.55 -16.41
CA GLY A 32 10.16 10.49 -17.21
C GLY A 32 11.19 9.66 -16.47
N TYR A 33 11.45 9.96 -15.20
CA TYR A 33 12.43 9.22 -14.39
C TYR A 33 12.08 9.39 -12.91
N MET A 34 12.71 8.57 -12.07
CA MET A 34 12.61 8.74 -10.61
C MET A 34 14.00 8.73 -10.01
N SER A 35 14.21 9.53 -8.98
CA SER A 35 15.45 9.51 -8.23
C SER A 35 15.49 8.30 -7.31
N VAL A 36 16.69 7.85 -7.00
CA VAL A 36 16.90 6.75 -6.05
C VAL A 36 16.32 7.12 -4.69
N SER A 37 16.49 8.38 -4.27
CA SER A 37 15.99 8.85 -2.99
C SER A 37 14.47 8.76 -2.88
N GLU A 38 13.76 9.20 -3.91
CA GLU A 38 12.29 9.15 -3.93
C GLU A 38 11.80 7.69 -3.92
N ASN A 39 12.47 6.86 -4.71
CA ASN A 39 12.15 5.43 -4.78
C ASN A 39 12.35 4.75 -3.43
N ASP A 40 13.48 4.99 -2.79
CA ASP A 40 13.83 4.35 -1.52
C ASP A 40 12.90 4.79 -0.41
N HIS A 41 12.52 6.06 -0.40
CA HIS A 41 11.60 6.59 0.59
C HIS A 41 10.23 5.89 0.52
N LEU A 42 9.68 5.79 -0.68
CA LEU A 42 8.40 5.08 -0.87
C LEU A 42 8.53 3.60 -0.54
N ARG A 43 9.60 2.96 -1.01
CA ARG A 43 9.86 1.55 -0.73
C ARG A 43 9.86 1.28 0.78
N ASP A 44 10.59 2.09 1.52
CA ASP A 44 10.72 1.90 2.97
C ASP A 44 9.37 2.08 3.68
N ASN A 45 8.59 3.08 3.26
CA ASN A 45 7.27 3.30 3.82
C ASN A 45 6.33 2.11 3.55
N LEU A 46 6.39 1.55 2.35
CA LEU A 46 5.57 0.40 1.99
C LEU A 46 5.97 -0.86 2.78
N PHE A 47 7.27 -1.09 2.95
CA PHE A 47 7.75 -2.22 3.75
C PHE A 47 7.34 -2.08 5.21
N GLU A 48 7.41 -0.87 5.75
CA GLU A 48 6.99 -0.62 7.12
C GLU A 48 5.50 -0.92 7.30
N LEU A 49 4.68 -0.51 6.35
CA LEU A 49 3.25 -0.83 6.40
C LEU A 49 3.00 -2.33 6.31
N CYS A 50 3.71 -3.04 5.45
CA CYS A 50 3.62 -4.49 5.37
C CYS A 50 3.94 -5.15 6.70
N HIS A 51 4.99 -4.67 7.35
CA HIS A 51 5.39 -5.18 8.66
C HIS A 51 4.27 -4.98 9.69
N GLU A 52 3.70 -3.79 9.73
CA GLU A 52 2.60 -3.49 10.67
C GLU A 52 1.37 -4.36 10.40
N MET A 53 1.01 -4.53 9.14
CA MET A 53 -0.13 -5.38 8.77
C MET A 53 0.10 -6.81 9.21
N HIS A 54 1.31 -7.31 9.01
CA HIS A 54 1.69 -8.67 9.40
C HIS A 54 1.64 -8.83 10.92
N GLN A 55 2.15 -7.84 11.63
CA GLN A 55 2.20 -7.84 13.09
C GLN A 55 0.82 -7.86 13.71
N HIS A 56 -0.14 -7.18 13.11
CA HIS A 56 -1.49 -7.03 13.66
C HIS A 56 -2.51 -8.01 13.05
N ALA A 57 -2.12 -8.80 12.06
CA ALA A 57 -3.02 -9.74 11.41
C ALA A 57 -3.73 -10.69 12.38
N PRO A 58 -3.05 -11.30 13.37
CA PRO A 58 -3.74 -12.21 14.29
C PRO A 58 -4.86 -11.56 15.07
N ARG A 59 -4.71 -10.29 15.43
CA ARG A 59 -5.75 -9.55 16.14
C ARG A 59 -6.94 -9.26 15.26
N LEU A 60 -6.67 -8.86 14.02
CA LEU A 60 -7.71 -8.46 13.09
C LEU A 60 -8.50 -9.65 12.56
N GLN A 61 -7.89 -10.84 12.51
CA GLN A 61 -8.55 -12.04 12.02
C GLN A 61 -9.85 -12.36 12.74
N HIS A 62 -9.91 -12.07 14.04
CA HIS A 62 -11.08 -12.39 14.85
C HIS A 62 -12.08 -11.24 14.95
N ALA A 63 -11.71 -10.07 14.45
CA ALA A 63 -12.49 -8.85 14.66
C ALA A 63 -13.20 -8.37 13.40
N VAL A 64 -12.86 -8.93 12.23
CA VAL A 64 -13.43 -8.46 10.97
C VAL A 64 -14.13 -9.61 10.27
N ALA A 65 -15.09 -9.26 9.42
CA ALA A 65 -15.82 -10.23 8.62
C ALA A 65 -14.89 -10.89 7.59
N ALA A 66 -15.30 -12.05 7.07
CA ALA A 66 -14.49 -12.78 6.11
C ALA A 66 -14.15 -11.96 4.87
N GLU A 67 -15.09 -11.16 4.40
CA GLU A 67 -14.89 -10.30 3.23
C GLU A 67 -13.85 -9.23 3.50
N GLU A 68 -13.90 -8.62 4.68
CA GLU A 68 -12.93 -7.62 5.09
C GLU A 68 -11.55 -8.24 5.27
N LYS A 69 -11.49 -9.44 5.82
CA LYS A 69 -10.24 -10.18 5.98
C LYS A 69 -9.56 -10.40 4.63
N GLU A 70 -10.33 -10.83 3.64
CA GLU A 70 -9.80 -11.07 2.31
C GLU A 70 -9.35 -9.76 1.65
N ALA A 71 -10.13 -8.68 1.80
CA ALA A 71 -9.75 -7.38 1.26
C ALA A 71 -8.47 -6.86 1.92
N LEU A 72 -8.31 -7.04 3.24
CA LEU A 72 -7.08 -6.68 3.93
C LEU A 72 -5.89 -7.48 3.42
N ARG A 73 -6.09 -8.79 3.22
CA ARG A 73 -5.03 -9.65 2.69
C ARG A 73 -4.57 -9.19 1.30
N LEU A 74 -5.53 -8.90 0.43
CA LEU A 74 -5.23 -8.47 -0.94
C LEU A 74 -4.57 -7.09 -0.95
N ALA A 75 -5.03 -6.18 -0.09
CA ALA A 75 -4.40 -4.87 0.04
C ALA A 75 -2.94 -5.01 0.52
N GLY A 76 -2.71 -5.89 1.49
CA GLY A 76 -1.37 -6.17 1.99
C GLY A 76 -0.47 -6.76 0.92
N GLU A 77 -0.99 -7.68 0.11
CA GLU A 77 -0.24 -8.25 -1.01
C GLU A 77 0.13 -7.18 -2.05
N ALA A 78 -0.79 -6.27 -2.32
CA ALA A 78 -0.53 -5.20 -3.27
C ALA A 78 0.58 -4.27 -2.76
N VAL A 79 0.54 -3.92 -1.48
CA VAL A 79 1.58 -3.10 -0.86
C VAL A 79 2.93 -3.82 -0.92
N ALA A 80 2.95 -5.11 -0.58
CA ALA A 80 4.17 -5.91 -0.61
C ALA A 80 4.73 -6.03 -2.03
N SER A 81 3.87 -6.27 -3.01
CA SER A 81 4.29 -6.38 -4.41
C SER A 81 4.87 -5.07 -4.92
N ALA A 82 4.26 -3.94 -4.54
CA ALA A 82 4.78 -2.63 -4.91
C ALA A 82 6.15 -2.39 -4.28
N ALA A 83 6.30 -2.73 -3.00
CA ALA A 83 7.58 -2.57 -2.30
C ALA A 83 8.68 -3.40 -2.97
N VAL A 84 8.37 -4.65 -3.32
CA VAL A 84 9.34 -5.53 -4.00
C VAL A 84 9.67 -4.97 -5.38
N CYS A 85 8.70 -4.44 -6.09
CA CYS A 85 8.92 -3.81 -7.39
C CYS A 85 9.90 -2.65 -7.28
N LEU A 86 9.75 -1.82 -6.24
CA LEU A 86 10.67 -0.70 -6.00
C LEU A 86 12.06 -1.18 -5.58
N LEU A 87 12.12 -2.26 -4.81
CA LEU A 87 13.39 -2.86 -4.40
C LEU A 87 14.15 -3.43 -5.59
N SER A 88 13.42 -4.02 -6.54
CA SER A 88 14.00 -4.66 -7.71
C SER A 88 14.30 -3.68 -8.85
N GLY A 89 14.13 -2.39 -8.61
CA GLY A 89 14.39 -1.36 -9.61
C GLY A 89 15.83 -1.39 -10.10
N HIS A 90 15.99 -0.99 -11.34
CA HIS A 90 17.27 -1.02 -12.01
C HIS A 90 17.89 0.36 -12.04
N HIS A 91 19.12 0.48 -11.58
CA HIS A 91 19.81 1.76 -11.59
C HIS A 91 20.36 2.05 -13.00
N ASP A 92 19.81 3.05 -13.65
CA ASP A 92 20.32 3.52 -14.94
C ASP A 92 21.60 4.35 -14.75
N CYS A 93 21.68 5.02 -13.59
CA CYS A 93 22.86 5.79 -13.20
C CYS A 93 22.81 5.93 -11.68
N PRO A 94 23.84 6.47 -11.03
CA PRO A 94 23.87 6.55 -9.56
C PRO A 94 22.69 7.29 -8.93
N SER A 95 22.06 8.21 -9.67
CA SER A 95 21.00 9.06 -9.11
C SER A 95 19.59 8.65 -9.50
N TYR A 96 19.43 7.82 -10.52
CA TYR A 96 18.12 7.47 -11.07
C TYR A 96 17.89 5.98 -11.09
N ILE A 97 16.62 5.60 -10.99
CA ILE A 97 16.23 4.20 -10.97
C ILE A 97 15.09 3.97 -11.95
N ALA A 98 15.13 2.86 -12.66
CA ALA A 98 14.06 2.41 -13.53
C ALA A 98 13.28 1.33 -12.82
N VAL A 99 11.96 1.46 -12.80
CA VAL A 99 11.06 0.48 -12.18
C VAL A 99 10.02 0.05 -13.21
N ASP A 100 9.39 -1.08 -12.92
CA ASP A 100 8.30 -1.58 -13.76
C ASP A 100 7.03 -0.79 -13.44
N VAL A 101 6.77 0.25 -14.21
CA VAL A 101 5.63 1.15 -14.02
C VAL A 101 4.31 0.40 -14.17
N ASP A 102 4.21 -0.50 -15.14
CA ASP A 102 2.99 -1.26 -15.37
C ASP A 102 2.64 -2.12 -14.17
N LYS A 103 3.65 -2.73 -13.55
CA LYS A 103 3.45 -3.54 -12.37
C LYS A 103 3.02 -2.68 -11.18
N LEU A 104 3.62 -1.51 -11.02
CA LEU A 104 3.23 -0.58 -9.97
C LEU A 104 1.80 -0.08 -10.17
N GLU A 105 1.41 0.20 -11.41
CA GLU A 105 0.04 0.61 -11.70
C GLU A 105 -0.96 -0.49 -11.37
N SER A 106 -0.60 -1.75 -11.66
CA SER A 106 -1.44 -2.89 -11.30
C SER A 106 -1.58 -3.01 -9.78
N CYS A 107 -0.48 -2.83 -9.04
CA CYS A 107 -0.52 -2.84 -7.59
C CYS A 107 -1.42 -1.72 -7.05
N LEU A 108 -1.31 -0.54 -7.63
CA LEU A 108 -2.14 0.61 -7.23
C LEU A 108 -3.62 0.31 -7.45
N ALA A 109 -3.96 -0.30 -8.58
CA ALA A 109 -5.34 -0.65 -8.89
C ALA A 109 -5.91 -1.66 -7.89
N VAL A 110 -5.14 -2.69 -7.57
CA VAL A 110 -5.55 -3.71 -6.59
C VAL A 110 -5.70 -3.08 -5.21
N LEU A 111 -4.76 -2.26 -4.80
CA LEU A 111 -4.81 -1.58 -3.50
C LEU A 111 -6.04 -0.69 -3.41
N ARG A 112 -6.27 0.11 -4.44
CA ARG A 112 -7.43 1.03 -4.48
C ARG A 112 -8.74 0.28 -4.40
N LEU A 113 -8.87 -0.80 -5.15
CA LEU A 113 -10.08 -1.63 -5.14
C LEU A 113 -10.37 -2.17 -3.75
N ASN A 114 -9.36 -2.67 -3.07
CA ASN A 114 -9.53 -3.29 -1.76
C ASN A 114 -9.76 -2.27 -0.66
N ILE A 115 -9.15 -1.10 -0.75
CA ILE A 115 -9.46 0.02 0.14
C ILE A 115 -10.94 0.39 0.00
N HIS A 116 -11.43 0.44 -1.23
CA HIS A 116 -12.82 0.76 -1.51
C HIS A 116 -13.77 -0.27 -0.89
N LYS A 117 -13.44 -1.55 -1.03
CA LYS A 117 -14.22 -2.63 -0.42
C LYS A 117 -14.24 -2.53 1.10
N LEU A 118 -13.12 -2.19 1.70
CA LEU A 118 -13.01 -2.04 3.14
C LEU A 118 -13.86 -0.86 3.65
N ASN A 119 -13.86 0.24 2.92
CA ASN A 119 -14.67 1.39 3.27
C ASN A 119 -16.16 1.10 3.16
N ASP A 120 -16.55 0.38 2.11
CA ASP A 120 -17.96 0.04 1.88
C ASP A 120 -18.47 -0.98 2.90
N SER A 121 -17.60 -1.87 3.36
CA SER A 121 -17.97 -2.92 4.31
C SER A 121 -18.08 -2.39 5.73
N GLN A 122 -17.44 -1.27 6.03
CA GLN A 122 -17.49 -0.73 7.38
C GLN A 122 -18.90 -0.31 7.73
N PRO A 123 -19.43 -0.79 8.85
CA PRO A 123 -20.71 -0.28 9.31
C PRO A 123 -20.53 1.21 9.53
N ILE A 124 -21.42 1.93 8.97
CA ILE A 124 -21.48 3.36 9.17
C ILE A 124 -22.01 3.58 10.54
N THR A 125 -21.16 3.74 11.35
CA THR A 125 -21.59 3.93 12.63
C THR A 125 -21.91 5.29 12.86
N HIS A 126 -22.42 5.53 12.70
CA HIS A 126 -22.54 6.31 12.98
C HIS A 126 -23.06 6.67 13.35
N ALA A 127 -23.15 6.57 13.26
CA ALA A 127 -23.47 7.12 13.62
C ALA A 127 -23.68 7.60 14.32
#